data_0cb03f1cb57b4623c3b8a614b9f0f486
#
_entry.id   0cb03f1cb57b4623c3b8a614b9f0f486
#
_cell.length_a   1.000
_cell.length_b   1.000
_cell.length_c   1.000
_cell.angle_alpha   90.00
_cell.angle_beta   90.00
_cell.angle_gamma   90.00
#
_symmetry.space_group_name_H-M   'P 1'
#
loop_
_entity.id
_entity.type
_entity.pdbx_description
1 polymer ?
#
loop_
_entity_poly.entity_id
_entity_poly.type
_entity_poly.pdbx_seq_one_letter_code
_entity_poly.pdbx_strand_id
1 'polypeptide(L)'
;AGGFKEPHWDWSVEKFYHHWFASDRHMLGLLDELGWRDKVLFPRPFTVMYHQGKFYPFDSILKAILFPGLGWGVHKARFGLVGLYLRLTNNWQGLEAHTVDAWMRKWAGDFVYQLMWQPLMNGKFGERYADQVNMAWMWARLKARTTRLGTYTGGFQAFADQLTAHLRSLGVNIHFSTPVEQIEPQPAGGLSLRIAGQSVPYDQCLVTTSPGQLARLAPALPPNYLQGLLELKSMGAVVMTLSLKQRLSEQGYYWYNIPKSAGFPFLAVVEHTNFVSPEHFGGDHILYCGDYLETDHEYFSLSQDELLKRFLPPLQRINPHFEPGWVKNAWLHRTAYAQPVPLVNHSRNIPAIQTPVPGLYFASMSQVYPWDRGTNFAVEIGRRAAGLMG
;
A
#
# COMPACT_ATOMS: atom_id res chain seq x y z
N ALA A 1 -7.90 5.87 1.85
CA ALA A 1 -7.39 5.62 3.20
C ALA A 1 -8.51 5.86 4.18
N GLY A 2 -8.84 4.89 5.00
CA GLY A 2 -9.82 5.03 6.06
C GLY A 2 -9.10 4.92 7.40
N GLY A 3 -9.46 5.79 8.35
CA GLY A 3 -8.98 5.77 9.72
C GLY A 3 -10.11 5.43 10.70
N PHE A 4 -9.73 5.23 11.93
CA PHE A 4 -10.61 5.10 13.07
C PHE A 4 -9.93 5.65 14.31
N LYS A 5 -10.67 5.94 15.35
CA LYS A 5 -10.12 6.32 16.65
C LYS A 5 -11.02 5.89 17.80
N GLU A 6 -10.40 5.62 18.92
CA GLU A 6 -11.10 5.41 20.18
C GLU A 6 -11.48 6.78 20.81
N PRO A 7 -12.49 6.82 21.69
CA PRO A 7 -12.95 8.08 22.31
C PRO A 7 -11.86 8.85 23.08
N HIS A 8 -10.86 8.16 23.60
CA HIS A 8 -9.77 8.74 24.39
C HIS A 8 -8.51 9.06 23.55
N TRP A 9 -8.54 8.86 22.23
CA TRP A 9 -7.45 9.21 21.32
C TRP A 9 -7.68 10.59 20.72
N ASP A 10 -6.65 11.42 20.65
CA ASP A 10 -6.70 12.69 19.92
C ASP A 10 -6.55 12.47 18.41
N TRP A 11 -5.69 11.55 18.00
CA TRP A 11 -5.43 11.24 16.61
C TRP A 11 -6.14 9.97 16.16
N SER A 12 -6.39 9.89 14.85
CA SER A 12 -6.87 8.67 14.20
C SER A 12 -5.71 7.73 13.87
N VAL A 13 -6.04 6.45 13.80
CA VAL A 13 -5.16 5.36 13.34
C VAL A 13 -5.70 4.84 12.03
N GLU A 14 -4.84 4.56 11.06
CA GLU A 14 -5.23 4.02 9.76
C GLU A 14 -5.66 2.56 9.90
N LYS A 15 -6.70 2.15 9.14
CA LYS A 15 -7.11 0.74 9.03
C LYS A 15 -6.02 -0.15 8.42
N PHE A 16 -5.20 0.44 7.55
CA PHE A 16 -4.00 -0.16 6.97
C PHE A 16 -2.88 0.84 7.14
N TYR A 17 -1.74 0.45 7.69
CA TYR A 17 -0.61 1.35 7.93
C TYR A 17 -0.16 2.07 6.65
N HIS A 18 -0.08 3.40 6.74
CA HIS A 18 0.29 4.29 5.65
C HIS A 18 1.38 5.26 6.08
N HIS A 19 2.15 5.72 5.10
CA HIS A 19 3.09 6.83 5.26
C HIS A 19 3.34 7.47 3.89
N TRP A 20 3.78 8.72 3.90
CA TRP A 20 4.31 9.40 2.73
C TRP A 20 5.83 9.30 2.68
N PHE A 21 6.40 9.48 1.51
CA PHE A 21 7.82 9.69 1.32
C PHE A 21 8.10 11.19 1.12
N ALA A 22 9.30 11.64 1.53
CA ALA A 22 9.72 13.02 1.25
C ALA A 22 9.85 13.32 -0.26
N SER A 23 9.83 12.29 -1.10
CA SER A 23 9.82 12.35 -2.56
C SER A 23 8.43 12.40 -3.19
N ASP A 24 7.35 12.37 -2.43
CA ASP A 24 5.95 12.30 -2.90
C ASP A 24 5.47 13.66 -3.43
N ARG A 25 6.00 14.06 -4.59
CA ARG A 25 5.84 15.40 -5.17
C ARG A 25 4.40 15.80 -5.42
N HIS A 26 3.55 14.87 -5.90
CA HIS A 26 2.16 15.18 -6.23
C HIS A 26 1.34 15.43 -4.97
N MET A 27 1.52 14.58 -3.95
CA MET A 27 0.82 14.73 -2.67
C MET A 27 1.30 15.99 -1.94
N LEU A 28 2.62 16.17 -1.85
CA LEU A 28 3.20 17.31 -1.16
C LEU A 28 2.89 18.62 -1.89
N GLY A 29 2.85 18.60 -3.23
CA GLY A 29 2.43 19.76 -4.03
C GLY A 29 0.95 20.12 -3.82
N LEU A 30 0.07 19.12 -3.68
CA LEU A 30 -1.34 19.38 -3.32
C LEU A 30 -1.43 20.05 -1.95
N LEU A 31 -0.64 19.60 -0.98
CA LEU A 31 -0.63 20.21 0.35
C LEU A 31 -0.06 21.63 0.35
N ASP A 32 0.91 21.92 -0.52
CA ASP A 32 1.42 23.28 -0.72
C ASP A 32 0.32 24.20 -1.33
N GLU A 33 -0.39 23.72 -2.34
CA GLU A 33 -1.51 24.44 -2.98
C GLU A 33 -2.65 24.76 -2.00
N LEU A 34 -2.93 23.83 -1.08
CA LEU A 34 -3.97 23.98 -0.06
C LEU A 34 -3.49 24.76 1.19
N GLY A 35 -2.21 25.08 1.28
CA GLY A 35 -1.63 25.74 2.46
C GLY A 35 -1.57 24.84 3.70
N TRP A 36 -1.45 23.50 3.53
CA TRP A 36 -1.46 22.54 4.63
C TRP A 36 -0.13 21.80 4.81
N ARG A 37 0.93 22.30 4.19
CA ARG A 37 2.25 21.67 4.22
C ARG A 37 2.84 21.56 5.63
N ASP A 38 2.57 22.52 6.47
CA ASP A 38 2.99 22.58 7.88
C ASP A 38 2.44 21.45 8.75
N LYS A 39 1.35 20.83 8.32
CA LYS A 39 0.73 19.69 9.00
C LYS A 39 1.41 18.33 8.69
N VAL A 40 2.40 18.32 7.80
CA VAL A 40 3.13 17.09 7.47
C VAL A 40 4.34 16.96 8.38
N LEU A 41 4.41 15.84 9.09
CA LEU A 41 5.53 15.48 9.94
C LEU A 41 6.38 14.42 9.25
N PHE A 42 7.72 14.56 9.28
CA PHE A 42 8.68 13.63 8.69
C PHE A 42 9.65 13.06 9.73
N PRO A 43 9.18 12.27 10.69
CA PRO A 43 10.08 11.58 11.61
C PRO A 43 10.95 10.56 10.88
N ARG A 44 12.05 10.17 11.52
CA ARG A 44 12.91 9.11 10.99
C ARG A 44 12.61 7.81 11.72
N PRO A 45 11.92 6.85 11.07
CA PRO A 45 11.61 5.58 11.68
C PRO A 45 12.81 4.62 11.67
N PHE A 46 12.90 3.78 12.68
CA PHE A 46 13.86 2.68 12.70
C PHE A 46 13.24 1.45 12.03
N THR A 47 13.81 1.01 10.92
CA THR A 47 13.39 -0.20 10.21
C THR A 47 14.39 -1.31 10.47
N VAL A 48 13.89 -2.51 10.74
CA VAL A 48 14.72 -3.71 10.95
C VAL A 48 14.31 -4.85 10.02
N MET A 49 15.24 -5.77 9.81
CA MET A 49 15.06 -7.02 9.07
C MET A 49 15.34 -8.19 9.99
N TYR A 50 14.43 -9.17 10.01
CA TYR A 50 14.61 -10.43 10.71
C TYR A 50 15.53 -11.37 9.92
N HIS A 51 16.55 -11.90 10.59
CA HIS A 51 17.45 -12.91 10.02
C HIS A 51 18.01 -13.80 11.13
N GLN A 52 17.85 -15.12 10.99
CA GLN A 52 18.40 -16.12 11.91
C GLN A 52 18.14 -15.82 13.39
N GLY A 53 16.89 -15.53 13.75
CA GLY A 53 16.48 -15.31 15.13
C GLY A 53 16.73 -13.90 15.68
N LYS A 54 17.31 -12.98 14.88
CA LYS A 54 17.66 -11.62 15.31
C LYS A 54 17.10 -10.55 14.38
N PHE A 55 16.93 -9.34 14.90
CA PHE A 55 16.57 -8.16 14.14
C PHE A 55 17.79 -7.28 13.88
N TYR A 56 18.04 -6.95 12.63
CA TYR A 56 19.16 -6.13 12.20
C TYR A 56 18.66 -4.79 11.64
N PRO A 57 19.28 -3.65 12.02
CA PRO A 57 18.94 -2.34 11.45
C PRO A 57 19.04 -2.34 9.92
N PHE A 58 17.98 -1.80 9.28
CA PHE A 58 17.85 -1.79 7.82
C PHE A 58 17.23 -0.47 7.30
N ASP A 59 17.49 0.62 8.03
CA ASP A 59 16.91 1.97 7.82
C ASP A 59 17.75 2.90 6.94
N SER A 60 18.91 2.44 6.47
CA SER A 60 19.78 3.20 5.57
C SER A 60 20.52 2.30 4.58
N ILE A 61 21.02 2.89 3.49
CA ILE A 61 21.80 2.16 2.46
C ILE A 61 23.05 1.55 3.11
N LEU A 62 23.74 2.30 3.98
CA LEU A 62 24.94 1.79 4.65
C LEU A 62 24.62 0.57 5.52
N LYS A 63 23.55 0.62 6.33
CA LYS A 63 23.14 -0.51 7.16
C LYS A 63 22.69 -1.71 6.34
N ALA A 64 22.04 -1.48 5.18
CA ALA A 64 21.70 -2.55 4.25
C ALA A 64 22.94 -3.23 3.65
N ILE A 65 23.97 -2.45 3.26
CA ILE A 65 25.25 -3.00 2.77
C ILE A 65 26.00 -3.72 3.90
N LEU A 66 25.96 -3.20 5.12
CA LEU A 66 26.62 -3.80 6.28
C LEU A 66 25.86 -4.99 6.87
N PHE A 67 24.69 -5.33 6.34
CA PHE A 67 23.88 -6.43 6.83
C PHE A 67 24.71 -7.75 6.87
N PRO A 68 24.81 -8.43 8.03
CA PRO A 68 25.70 -9.57 8.19
C PRO A 68 25.35 -10.76 7.29
N GLY A 69 24.05 -10.95 6.99
CA GLY A 69 23.57 -12.03 6.14
C GLY A 69 24.18 -12.04 4.74
N LEU A 70 24.62 -10.88 4.22
CA LEU A 70 25.30 -10.78 2.92
C LEU A 70 26.73 -11.33 2.92
N GLY A 71 27.29 -11.70 4.10
CA GLY A 71 28.70 -12.09 4.19
C GLY A 71 29.65 -10.96 3.81
N TRP A 72 30.84 -11.29 3.31
CA TRP A 72 31.86 -10.36 2.85
C TRP A 72 32.16 -10.56 1.36
N GLY A 73 32.71 -9.53 0.69
CA GLY A 73 33.24 -9.62 -0.66
C GLY A 73 32.16 -9.46 -1.74
N VAL A 74 32.12 -10.40 -2.71
CA VAL A 74 31.38 -10.29 -3.96
C VAL A 74 29.86 -10.06 -3.79
N HIS A 75 29.25 -10.65 -2.78
CA HIS A 75 27.80 -10.51 -2.55
C HIS A 75 27.43 -9.09 -2.15
N LYS A 76 28.19 -8.46 -1.24
CA LYS A 76 27.98 -7.05 -0.88
C LYS A 76 28.25 -6.11 -2.05
N ALA A 77 29.29 -6.37 -2.83
CA ALA A 77 29.60 -5.58 -4.02
C ALA A 77 28.46 -5.66 -5.04
N ARG A 78 27.99 -6.87 -5.38
CA ARG A 78 26.85 -7.06 -6.29
C ARG A 78 25.56 -6.40 -5.77
N PHE A 79 25.23 -6.56 -4.49
CA PHE A 79 24.08 -5.90 -3.88
C PHE A 79 24.16 -4.38 -4.00
N GLY A 80 25.31 -3.79 -3.68
CA GLY A 80 25.55 -2.35 -3.77
C GLY A 80 25.50 -1.82 -5.21
N LEU A 81 26.15 -2.51 -6.16
CA LEU A 81 26.17 -2.12 -7.57
C LEU A 81 24.79 -2.19 -8.22
N VAL A 82 24.04 -3.26 -7.97
CA VAL A 82 22.65 -3.40 -8.44
C VAL A 82 21.77 -2.31 -7.85
N GLY A 83 21.86 -2.05 -6.55
CA GLY A 83 21.13 -0.97 -5.91
C GLY A 83 21.46 0.41 -6.48
N LEU A 84 22.73 0.70 -6.73
CA LEU A 84 23.21 1.93 -7.36
C LEU A 84 22.67 2.07 -8.79
N TYR A 85 22.80 1.02 -9.61
CA TYR A 85 22.28 1.01 -10.98
C TYR A 85 20.78 1.34 -11.00
N LEU A 86 19.98 0.67 -10.17
CA LEU A 86 18.54 0.89 -10.13
C LEU A 86 18.14 2.28 -9.63
N ARG A 87 18.97 2.91 -8.80
CA ARG A 87 18.74 4.30 -8.39
C ARG A 87 19.12 5.32 -9.47
N LEU A 88 20.12 5.04 -10.28
CA LEU A 88 20.60 5.96 -11.32
C LEU A 88 19.80 5.84 -12.61
N THR A 89 19.50 4.61 -13.06
CA THR A 89 18.80 4.40 -14.33
C THR A 89 17.40 5.00 -14.35
N ASN A 90 16.98 5.47 -15.55
CA ASN A 90 15.59 5.87 -15.84
C ASN A 90 14.94 4.94 -16.88
N ASN A 91 15.65 3.91 -17.35
CA ASN A 91 15.16 2.98 -18.36
C ASN A 91 14.27 1.88 -17.74
N TRP A 92 13.12 2.30 -17.20
CA TRP A 92 12.14 1.35 -16.65
C TRP A 92 11.45 0.52 -17.76
N GLN A 93 11.32 1.07 -18.98
CA GLN A 93 10.74 0.35 -20.14
C GLN A 93 11.56 -0.89 -20.50
N GLY A 94 12.90 -0.77 -20.49
CA GLY A 94 13.77 -1.94 -20.69
C GLY A 94 13.70 -2.94 -19.54
N LEU A 95 13.42 -2.47 -18.32
CA LEU A 95 13.30 -3.33 -17.13
C LEU A 95 11.97 -4.10 -17.10
N GLU A 96 10.86 -3.53 -17.60
CA GLU A 96 9.56 -4.18 -17.54
C GLU A 96 9.45 -5.46 -18.39
N ALA A 97 10.36 -5.65 -19.34
CA ALA A 97 10.43 -6.86 -20.16
C ALA A 97 11.01 -8.09 -19.41
N HIS A 98 11.50 -7.89 -18.19
CA HIS A 98 12.14 -8.93 -17.38
C HIS A 98 11.40 -9.09 -16.04
N THR A 99 11.38 -10.32 -15.53
CA THR A 99 10.90 -10.54 -14.15
C THR A 99 11.97 -10.12 -13.14
N VAL A 100 11.53 -9.77 -11.91
CA VAL A 100 12.45 -9.49 -10.79
C VAL A 100 13.35 -10.71 -10.52
N ASP A 101 12.75 -11.90 -10.51
CA ASP A 101 13.47 -13.15 -10.26
C ASP A 101 14.63 -13.34 -11.25
N ALA A 102 14.35 -13.39 -12.54
CA ALA A 102 15.36 -13.63 -13.56
C ALA A 102 16.43 -12.53 -13.61
N TRP A 103 16.01 -11.26 -13.51
CA TRP A 103 16.93 -10.14 -13.60
C TRP A 103 17.86 -10.05 -12.39
N MET A 104 17.29 -10.17 -11.18
CA MET A 104 18.07 -10.09 -9.94
C MET A 104 19.02 -11.27 -9.78
N ARG A 105 18.61 -12.49 -10.11
CA ARG A 105 19.52 -13.66 -10.10
C ARG A 105 20.71 -13.46 -11.04
N LYS A 106 20.48 -12.95 -12.23
CA LYS A 106 21.53 -12.68 -13.22
C LYS A 106 22.55 -11.65 -12.71
N TRP A 107 22.09 -10.53 -12.15
CA TRP A 107 22.97 -9.39 -11.84
C TRP A 107 23.42 -9.35 -10.38
N ALA A 108 22.53 -9.61 -9.43
CA ALA A 108 22.88 -9.67 -8.01
C ALA A 108 23.44 -11.05 -7.60
N GLY A 109 23.07 -12.11 -8.32
CA GLY A 109 23.39 -13.50 -8.02
C GLY A 109 22.32 -14.19 -7.15
N ASP A 110 22.24 -15.52 -7.27
CA ASP A 110 21.23 -16.33 -6.58
C ASP A 110 21.21 -16.12 -5.07
N PHE A 111 22.38 -16.14 -4.43
CA PHE A 111 22.51 -15.96 -3.00
C PHE A 111 21.90 -14.62 -2.53
N VAL A 112 22.25 -13.51 -3.19
CA VAL A 112 21.76 -12.17 -2.84
C VAL A 112 20.26 -12.07 -3.11
N TYR A 113 19.79 -12.63 -4.23
CA TYR A 113 18.37 -12.66 -4.55
C TYR A 113 17.56 -13.42 -3.49
N GLN A 114 17.96 -14.65 -3.18
CA GLN A 114 17.27 -15.50 -2.21
C GLN A 114 17.26 -14.88 -0.80
N LEU A 115 18.31 -14.21 -0.41
CA LEU A 115 18.42 -13.60 0.91
C LEU A 115 17.63 -12.30 1.03
N MET A 116 17.70 -11.42 0.02
CA MET A 116 17.25 -10.03 0.13
C MET A 116 15.93 -9.73 -0.57
N TRP A 117 15.73 -10.34 -1.76
CA TRP A 117 14.66 -9.94 -2.66
C TRP A 117 13.53 -10.95 -2.75
N GLN A 118 13.85 -12.24 -2.80
CA GLN A 118 12.85 -13.29 -2.85
C GLN A 118 11.87 -13.26 -1.64
N PRO A 119 12.34 -13.05 -0.38
CA PRO A 119 11.41 -12.89 0.75
C PRO A 119 10.47 -11.69 0.60
N LEU A 120 10.94 -10.59 0.03
CA LEU A 120 10.12 -9.43 -0.29
C LEU A 120 9.08 -9.76 -1.36
N MET A 121 9.47 -10.45 -2.43
CA MET A 121 8.58 -10.84 -3.53
C MET A 121 7.50 -11.80 -3.04
N ASN A 122 7.88 -12.85 -2.32
CA ASN A 122 6.94 -13.81 -1.74
C ASN A 122 5.99 -13.14 -0.74
N GLY A 123 6.51 -12.20 0.06
CA GLY A 123 5.69 -11.45 1.01
C GLY A 123 4.67 -10.54 0.34
N LYS A 124 5.06 -9.87 -0.76
CA LYS A 124 4.21 -8.90 -1.45
C LYS A 124 3.20 -9.53 -2.40
N PHE A 125 3.58 -10.60 -3.08
CA PHE A 125 2.84 -11.14 -4.22
C PHE A 125 2.44 -12.61 -4.04
N GLY A 126 2.76 -13.20 -2.89
CA GLY A 126 2.56 -14.63 -2.66
C GLY A 126 3.47 -15.49 -3.55
N GLU A 127 3.52 -16.79 -3.30
CA GLU A 127 4.33 -17.72 -4.09
C GLU A 127 3.87 -17.80 -5.55
N ARG A 128 2.57 -17.62 -5.79
CA ARG A 128 1.97 -17.70 -7.11
C ARG A 128 2.46 -16.65 -8.10
N TYR A 129 2.76 -15.43 -7.65
CA TYR A 129 3.10 -14.30 -8.53
C TYR A 129 4.50 -13.77 -8.30
N ALA A 130 5.20 -14.20 -7.25
CA ALA A 130 6.50 -13.63 -6.85
C ALA A 130 7.56 -13.66 -7.95
N ASP A 131 7.57 -14.72 -8.78
CA ASP A 131 8.50 -14.92 -9.89
C ASP A 131 8.03 -14.32 -11.23
N GLN A 132 6.78 -13.80 -11.28
CA GLN A 132 6.17 -13.23 -12.49
C GLN A 132 6.18 -11.70 -12.53
N VAL A 133 6.42 -11.05 -11.38
CA VAL A 133 6.42 -9.59 -11.27
C VAL A 133 7.59 -8.99 -12.05
N ASN A 134 7.31 -7.92 -12.81
CA ASN A 134 8.31 -7.28 -13.64
C ASN A 134 9.31 -6.43 -12.83
N MET A 135 10.48 -6.22 -13.43
CA MET A 135 11.60 -5.51 -12.80
C MET A 135 11.39 -4.00 -12.69
N ALA A 136 10.49 -3.39 -13.48
CA ALA A 136 10.17 -1.97 -13.36
C ALA A 136 9.51 -1.65 -12.01
N TRP A 137 8.67 -2.55 -11.47
CA TRP A 137 8.12 -2.40 -10.12
C TRP A 137 9.22 -2.35 -9.05
N MET A 138 10.22 -3.24 -9.12
CA MET A 138 11.33 -3.23 -8.17
C MET A 138 12.18 -1.97 -8.32
N TRP A 139 12.42 -1.53 -9.56
CA TRP A 139 13.10 -0.28 -9.85
C TRP A 139 12.37 0.92 -9.20
N ALA A 140 11.07 1.05 -9.43
CA ALA A 140 10.26 2.15 -8.86
C ALA A 140 10.35 2.18 -7.34
N ARG A 141 10.26 1.01 -6.70
CA ARG A 141 10.34 0.87 -5.26
C ARG A 141 11.68 1.31 -4.67
N LEU A 142 12.80 0.98 -5.35
CA LEU A 142 14.12 1.40 -4.91
C LEU A 142 14.41 2.87 -5.21
N LYS A 143 13.91 3.37 -6.35
CA LYS A 143 14.13 4.74 -6.80
C LYS A 143 13.38 5.77 -5.97
N ALA A 144 12.13 5.50 -5.61
CA ALA A 144 11.28 6.43 -4.86
C ALA A 144 11.56 6.45 -3.35
N ARG A 145 12.21 5.42 -2.80
CA ARG A 145 12.36 5.25 -1.34
C ARG A 145 13.26 6.32 -0.72
N THR A 146 12.76 6.94 0.35
CA THR A 146 13.50 7.87 1.21
C THR A 146 13.70 7.28 2.60
N THR A 147 14.62 7.86 3.39
CA THR A 147 14.89 7.43 4.77
C THR A 147 13.96 8.07 5.80
N ARG A 148 13.20 9.08 5.40
CA ARG A 148 12.18 9.72 6.22
C ARG A 148 10.81 9.34 5.70
N LEU A 149 9.91 9.03 6.61
CA LEU A 149 8.51 8.72 6.31
C LEU A 149 7.64 9.86 6.83
N GLY A 150 6.59 10.20 6.08
CA GLY A 150 5.68 11.28 6.41
C GLY A 150 4.38 10.77 6.99
N THR A 151 3.82 11.52 7.94
CA THR A 151 2.44 11.39 8.41
C THR A 151 1.79 12.77 8.49
N TYR A 152 0.48 12.81 8.69
CA TYR A 152 -0.29 14.04 8.81
C TYR A 152 -0.70 14.26 10.27
N THR A 153 -0.66 15.49 10.74
CA THR A 153 -1.13 15.86 12.08
C THR A 153 -2.61 15.45 12.26
N GLY A 154 -2.89 14.65 13.25
CA GLY A 154 -4.21 14.05 13.46
C GLY A 154 -4.45 12.72 12.74
N GLY A 155 -3.45 12.21 11.98
CA GLY A 155 -3.55 11.00 11.15
C GLY A 155 -4.13 11.27 9.76
N PHE A 156 -4.10 10.27 8.88
CA PHE A 156 -4.58 10.43 7.49
C PHE A 156 -6.10 10.63 7.39
N GLN A 157 -6.87 10.23 8.41
CA GLN A 157 -8.30 10.54 8.46
C GLN A 157 -8.53 12.04 8.62
N ALA A 158 -7.74 12.72 9.45
CA ALA A 158 -7.82 14.17 9.61
C ALA A 158 -7.54 14.91 8.29
N PHE A 159 -6.58 14.43 7.49
CA PHE A 159 -6.38 14.93 6.12
C PHE A 159 -7.63 14.74 5.25
N ALA A 160 -8.21 13.53 5.25
CA ALA A 160 -9.40 13.22 4.44
C ALA A 160 -10.61 14.07 4.86
N ASP A 161 -10.80 14.28 6.17
CA ASP A 161 -11.89 15.09 6.72
C ASP A 161 -11.71 16.58 6.36
N GLN A 162 -10.48 17.09 6.46
CA GLN A 162 -10.15 18.47 6.09
C GLN A 162 -10.33 18.68 4.58
N LEU A 163 -9.91 17.74 3.74
CA LEU A 163 -10.12 17.80 2.29
C LEU A 163 -11.61 17.76 1.95
N THR A 164 -12.38 16.91 2.62
CA THR A 164 -13.85 16.84 2.48
C THR A 164 -14.51 18.18 2.81
N ALA A 165 -14.12 18.80 3.92
CA ALA A 165 -14.65 20.11 4.31
C ALA A 165 -14.29 21.20 3.30
N HIS A 166 -13.06 21.19 2.81
CA HIS A 166 -12.59 22.13 1.78
C HIS A 166 -13.37 21.96 0.46
N LEU A 167 -13.56 20.74 -0.02
CA LEU A 167 -14.32 20.48 -1.24
C LEU A 167 -15.78 20.93 -1.10
N ARG A 168 -16.40 20.70 0.05
CA ARG A 168 -17.76 21.20 0.33
C ARG A 168 -17.84 22.73 0.31
N SER A 169 -16.81 23.42 0.82
CA SER A 169 -16.75 24.89 0.76
C SER A 169 -16.64 25.44 -0.66
N LEU A 170 -16.17 24.60 -1.60
CA LEU A 170 -16.14 24.90 -3.04
C LEU A 170 -17.42 24.50 -3.79
N GLY A 171 -18.47 24.05 -3.06
CA GLY A 171 -19.76 23.65 -3.64
C GLY A 171 -19.83 22.21 -4.13
N VAL A 172 -18.83 21.37 -3.83
CA VAL A 172 -18.87 19.94 -4.18
C VAL A 172 -19.84 19.19 -3.27
N ASN A 173 -20.79 18.47 -3.84
CA ASN A 173 -21.69 17.59 -3.12
C ASN A 173 -20.99 16.25 -2.85
N ILE A 174 -20.86 15.89 -1.57
CA ILE A 174 -20.24 14.63 -1.14
C ILE A 174 -21.25 13.82 -0.35
N HIS A 175 -21.59 12.65 -0.88
CA HIS A 175 -22.51 11.69 -0.30
C HIS A 175 -21.74 10.48 0.21
N PHE A 176 -21.76 10.26 1.53
CA PHE A 176 -21.22 9.05 2.15
C PHE A 176 -22.31 7.97 2.25
N SER A 177 -21.88 6.71 2.37
CA SER A 177 -22.78 5.57 2.52
C SER A 177 -23.86 5.48 1.41
N THR A 178 -23.51 5.96 0.22
CA THR A 178 -24.40 6.05 -0.94
C THR A 178 -23.83 5.20 -2.07
N PRO A 179 -24.09 3.88 -2.07
CA PRO A 179 -23.54 3.00 -3.10
C PRO A 179 -24.17 3.27 -4.46
N VAL A 180 -23.35 3.34 -5.50
CA VAL A 180 -23.80 3.27 -6.89
C VAL A 180 -23.97 1.78 -7.23
N GLU A 181 -25.15 1.42 -7.76
CA GLU A 181 -25.52 0.04 -8.06
C GLU A 181 -25.15 -0.35 -9.51
N GLN A 182 -25.32 0.60 -10.45
CA GLN A 182 -25.07 0.41 -11.88
C GLN A 182 -24.80 1.73 -12.58
N ILE A 183 -24.05 1.67 -13.67
CA ILE A 183 -23.74 2.80 -14.57
C ILE A 183 -24.11 2.37 -16.00
N GLU A 184 -24.99 3.10 -16.65
CA GLU A 184 -25.48 2.81 -18.00
C GLU A 184 -25.35 4.04 -18.92
N PRO A 185 -24.90 3.86 -20.18
CA PRO A 185 -24.92 4.93 -21.15
C PRO A 185 -26.37 5.27 -21.54
N GLN A 186 -26.66 6.57 -21.74
CA GLN A 186 -27.97 7.04 -22.20
C GLN A 186 -28.00 7.23 -23.72
N PRO A 187 -29.12 6.91 -24.40
CA PRO A 187 -29.24 7.10 -25.85
C PRO A 187 -29.06 8.55 -26.31
N ALA A 188 -29.46 9.51 -25.48
CA ALA A 188 -29.32 10.95 -25.77
C ALA A 188 -27.93 11.53 -25.40
N GLY A 189 -27.00 10.68 -24.97
CA GLY A 189 -25.70 11.08 -24.43
C GLY A 189 -25.71 11.21 -22.91
N GLY A 190 -24.50 11.14 -22.30
CA GLY A 190 -24.34 11.07 -20.84
C GLY A 190 -24.55 9.69 -20.28
N LEU A 191 -24.65 9.62 -18.97
CA LEU A 191 -24.72 8.38 -18.18
C LEU A 191 -25.90 8.42 -17.20
N SER A 192 -26.50 7.27 -16.94
CA SER A 192 -27.44 7.06 -15.83
C SER A 192 -26.77 6.27 -14.73
N LEU A 193 -26.78 6.78 -13.52
CA LEU A 193 -26.30 6.09 -12.32
C LEU A 193 -27.48 5.61 -11.50
N ARG A 194 -27.55 4.31 -11.22
CA ARG A 194 -28.54 3.75 -10.30
C ARG A 194 -28.03 3.91 -8.86
N ILE A 195 -28.81 4.66 -8.06
CA ILE A 195 -28.53 4.99 -6.67
C ILE A 195 -29.82 4.79 -5.86
N ALA A 196 -29.80 3.90 -4.86
CA ALA A 196 -30.98 3.54 -4.06
C ALA A 196 -32.20 3.18 -4.93
N GLY A 197 -31.99 2.41 -6.00
CA GLY A 197 -33.01 1.98 -6.94
C GLY A 197 -33.50 3.05 -7.91
N GLN A 198 -33.01 4.29 -7.84
CA GLN A 198 -33.37 5.41 -8.72
C GLN A 198 -32.30 5.67 -9.76
N SER A 199 -32.68 6.00 -10.98
CA SER A 199 -31.78 6.40 -12.05
C SER A 199 -31.57 7.90 -12.05
N VAL A 200 -30.34 8.33 -11.85
CA VAL A 200 -29.95 9.76 -11.81
C VAL A 200 -29.05 10.05 -13.01
N PRO A 201 -29.37 11.03 -13.85
CA PRO A 201 -28.57 11.38 -15.02
C PRO A 201 -27.33 12.22 -14.64
N TYR A 202 -26.23 11.96 -15.36
CA TYR A 202 -24.98 12.74 -15.29
C TYR A 202 -24.36 12.85 -16.68
N ASP A 203 -23.66 13.96 -16.95
CA ASP A 203 -22.95 14.16 -18.21
C ASP A 203 -21.72 13.25 -18.28
N GLN A 204 -21.01 13.10 -17.16
CA GLN A 204 -19.78 12.33 -17.06
C GLN A 204 -19.67 11.62 -15.69
N CYS A 205 -18.92 10.52 -15.66
CA CYS A 205 -18.65 9.76 -14.44
C CYS A 205 -17.19 9.29 -14.40
N LEU A 206 -16.49 9.58 -13.33
CA LEU A 206 -15.18 9.00 -13.01
C LEU A 206 -15.33 7.92 -11.95
N VAL A 207 -15.04 6.68 -12.30
CA VAL A 207 -15.00 5.55 -11.36
C VAL A 207 -13.59 5.39 -10.81
N THR A 208 -13.44 5.37 -9.47
CA THR A 208 -12.14 5.27 -8.79
C THR A 208 -12.00 3.99 -7.95
N THR A 209 -12.80 2.97 -8.25
CA THR A 209 -12.81 1.69 -7.55
C THR A 209 -11.80 0.69 -8.14
N SER A 210 -11.86 -0.60 -7.72
CA SER A 210 -11.06 -1.64 -8.35
C SER A 210 -11.55 -1.98 -9.78
N PRO A 211 -10.70 -2.55 -10.66
CA PRO A 211 -11.10 -2.99 -11.99
C PRO A 211 -12.32 -3.94 -11.98
N GLY A 212 -12.33 -4.93 -11.08
CA GLY A 212 -13.47 -5.85 -10.95
C GLY A 212 -14.75 -5.15 -10.49
N GLN A 213 -14.64 -4.08 -9.68
CA GLN A 213 -15.79 -3.30 -9.29
C GLN A 213 -16.34 -2.46 -10.46
N LEU A 214 -15.47 -1.85 -11.28
CA LEU A 214 -15.90 -1.18 -12.50
C LEU A 214 -16.61 -2.14 -13.44
N ALA A 215 -16.06 -3.34 -13.67
CA ALA A 215 -16.68 -4.35 -14.52
C ALA A 215 -18.10 -4.72 -14.06
N ARG A 216 -18.33 -4.76 -12.75
CA ARG A 216 -19.64 -5.01 -12.16
C ARG A 216 -20.58 -3.81 -12.29
N LEU A 217 -20.08 -2.59 -12.09
CA LEU A 217 -20.90 -1.37 -12.13
C LEU A 217 -21.32 -0.98 -13.54
N ALA A 218 -20.47 -1.24 -14.55
CA ALA A 218 -20.66 -0.80 -15.92
C ALA A 218 -20.64 -2.02 -16.90
N PRO A 219 -21.64 -2.91 -16.84
CA PRO A 219 -21.69 -4.11 -17.70
C PRO A 219 -21.88 -3.81 -19.19
N ALA A 220 -22.25 -2.59 -19.53
CA ALA A 220 -22.34 -2.10 -20.91
C ALA A 220 -20.97 -1.82 -21.58
N LEU A 221 -19.87 -1.91 -20.84
CA LEU A 221 -18.52 -1.84 -21.40
C LEU A 221 -18.29 -3.02 -22.38
N PRO A 222 -17.52 -2.80 -23.47
CA PRO A 222 -17.23 -3.86 -24.43
C PRO A 222 -16.63 -5.12 -23.78
N PRO A 223 -16.98 -6.33 -24.22
CA PRO A 223 -16.51 -7.58 -23.60
C PRO A 223 -14.99 -7.73 -23.52
N ASN A 224 -14.25 -7.29 -24.53
CA ASN A 224 -12.79 -7.31 -24.53
C ASN A 224 -12.20 -6.35 -23.49
N TYR A 225 -12.81 -5.19 -23.26
CA TYR A 225 -12.39 -4.24 -22.23
C TYR A 225 -12.68 -4.82 -20.83
N LEU A 226 -13.87 -5.40 -20.62
CA LEU A 226 -14.23 -6.08 -19.37
C LEU A 226 -13.25 -7.21 -19.04
N GLN A 227 -12.91 -8.03 -20.03
CA GLN A 227 -11.91 -9.09 -19.88
C GLN A 227 -10.55 -8.51 -19.44
N GLY A 228 -10.06 -7.46 -20.11
CA GLY A 228 -8.80 -6.80 -19.74
C GLY A 228 -8.80 -6.27 -18.30
N LEU A 229 -9.93 -5.70 -17.83
CA LEU A 229 -10.07 -5.28 -16.42
C LEU A 229 -9.96 -6.46 -15.46
N LEU A 230 -10.58 -7.61 -15.76
CA LEU A 230 -10.57 -8.79 -14.89
C LEU A 230 -9.25 -9.55 -14.90
N GLU A 231 -8.42 -9.35 -15.93
CA GLU A 231 -7.06 -9.89 -16.01
C GLU A 231 -6.07 -9.14 -15.11
N LEU A 232 -6.36 -7.89 -14.70
CA LEU A 232 -5.55 -7.14 -13.76
C LEU A 232 -5.63 -7.77 -12.36
N LYS A 233 -4.57 -8.45 -11.96
CA LYS A 233 -4.50 -9.14 -10.68
C LYS A 233 -4.11 -8.19 -9.54
N SER A 234 -4.57 -8.50 -8.33
CA SER A 234 -4.21 -7.79 -7.12
C SER A 234 -4.19 -8.75 -5.94
N MET A 235 -3.21 -8.56 -5.05
CA MET A 235 -3.25 -9.18 -3.72
C MET A 235 -4.23 -8.42 -2.83
N GLY A 236 -4.89 -9.15 -1.96
CA GLY A 236 -5.59 -8.57 -0.83
C GLY A 236 -4.65 -8.26 0.33
N ALA A 237 -5.17 -7.68 1.39
CA ALA A 237 -4.46 -7.45 2.64
C ALA A 237 -5.34 -7.74 3.84
N VAL A 238 -4.73 -8.33 4.85
CA VAL A 238 -5.31 -8.55 6.17
C VAL A 238 -4.40 -7.88 7.19
N VAL A 239 -4.96 -6.98 7.99
CA VAL A 239 -4.22 -6.23 9.01
C VAL A 239 -4.97 -6.28 10.32
N MET A 240 -4.31 -6.70 11.37
CA MET A 240 -4.75 -6.59 12.74
C MET A 240 -4.04 -5.42 13.40
N THR A 241 -4.80 -4.48 13.93
CA THR A 241 -4.30 -3.38 14.75
C THR A 241 -4.53 -3.74 16.21
N LEU A 242 -3.52 -3.57 17.04
CA LEU A 242 -3.57 -3.79 18.49
C LEU A 242 -3.28 -2.48 19.22
N SER A 243 -4.04 -2.22 20.28
CA SER A 243 -3.69 -1.24 21.31
C SER A 243 -3.11 -1.99 22.49
N LEU A 244 -1.88 -1.62 22.88
CA LEU A 244 -1.14 -2.25 23.95
C LEU A 244 -0.94 -1.31 25.14
N LYS A 245 -0.82 -1.86 26.34
CA LYS A 245 -0.50 -1.13 27.59
C LYS A 245 0.91 -0.57 27.61
N GLN A 246 1.82 -1.22 26.89
CA GLN A 246 3.24 -0.84 26.82
C GLN A 246 3.82 -1.19 25.44
N ARG A 247 4.96 -0.57 25.12
CA ARG A 247 5.63 -0.78 23.82
C ARG A 247 6.11 -2.22 23.65
N LEU A 248 6.05 -2.71 22.41
CA LEU A 248 6.60 -4.02 22.07
C LEU A 248 8.13 -3.99 22.00
N SER A 249 8.71 -2.96 21.42
CA SER A 249 10.15 -2.82 21.19
C SER A 249 10.81 -1.90 22.23
N GLU A 250 11.71 -2.41 23.03
CA GLU A 250 12.57 -1.60 23.92
C GLU A 250 13.50 -0.65 23.12
N GLN A 251 13.92 -1.07 21.93
CA GLN A 251 14.83 -0.35 21.04
C GLN A 251 14.14 0.74 20.20
N GLY A 252 12.80 0.84 20.24
CA GLY A 252 12.04 1.81 19.47
C GLY A 252 11.96 1.49 17.97
N TYR A 253 11.99 0.23 17.60
CA TYR A 253 11.83 -0.16 16.21
C TYR A 253 10.40 0.12 15.72
N TYR A 254 10.31 0.79 14.56
CA TYR A 254 9.03 1.13 13.95
C TYR A 254 8.53 0.03 13.01
N TRP A 255 9.40 -0.47 12.12
CA TRP A 255 9.04 -1.41 11.07
C TRP A 255 9.91 -2.66 11.11
N TYR A 256 9.25 -3.79 11.24
CA TYR A 256 9.88 -5.11 11.22
C TYR A 256 9.57 -5.79 9.90
N ASN A 257 10.58 -6.01 9.05
CA ASN A 257 10.48 -6.85 7.87
C ASN A 257 10.71 -8.29 8.28
N ILE A 258 9.70 -9.14 8.13
CA ILE A 258 9.73 -10.53 8.55
C ILE A 258 9.51 -11.41 7.32
N PRO A 259 10.50 -12.24 6.91
CA PRO A 259 10.32 -13.15 5.80
C PRO A 259 9.34 -14.25 6.16
N LYS A 260 8.50 -14.71 5.22
CA LYS A 260 7.55 -15.82 5.47
C LYS A 260 8.25 -17.09 5.95
N SER A 261 9.48 -17.36 5.48
CA SER A 261 10.32 -18.47 5.94
C SER A 261 10.68 -18.43 7.43
N ALA A 262 10.48 -17.30 8.11
CA ALA A 262 10.69 -17.20 9.55
C ALA A 262 9.54 -17.80 10.37
N GLY A 263 8.45 -18.25 9.74
CA GLY A 263 7.32 -18.90 10.39
C GLY A 263 6.52 -17.97 11.31
N PHE A 264 6.44 -16.68 10.98
CA PHE A 264 5.46 -15.77 11.58
C PHE A 264 4.18 -15.80 10.74
N PRO A 265 3.01 -15.60 11.37
CA PRO A 265 1.73 -15.58 10.66
C PRO A 265 1.44 -14.23 9.96
N PHE A 266 2.40 -13.33 9.90
CA PHE A 266 2.33 -12.03 9.27
C PHE A 266 3.68 -11.66 8.64
N LEU A 267 3.64 -10.81 7.60
CA LEU A 267 4.81 -10.34 6.87
C LEU A 267 5.51 -9.17 7.56
N ALA A 268 4.74 -8.33 8.23
CA ALA A 268 5.24 -7.12 8.85
C ALA A 268 4.59 -6.88 10.21
N VAL A 269 5.40 -6.33 11.12
CA VAL A 269 4.93 -5.68 12.33
C VAL A 269 5.32 -4.21 12.23
N VAL A 270 4.37 -3.32 12.53
CA VAL A 270 4.59 -1.88 12.53
C VAL A 270 4.16 -1.33 13.88
N GLU A 271 5.12 -0.91 14.70
CA GLU A 271 4.86 -0.29 15.98
C GLU A 271 4.70 1.22 15.77
N HIS A 272 3.47 1.63 15.48
CA HIS A 272 3.11 2.97 15.06
C HIS A 272 3.54 4.05 16.07
N THR A 273 3.46 3.73 17.35
CA THR A 273 3.82 4.66 18.43
C THR A 273 5.33 4.81 18.68
N ASN A 274 6.18 4.14 17.89
CA ASN A 274 7.58 4.48 17.73
C ASN A 274 7.83 5.49 16.59
N PHE A 275 6.77 5.94 15.92
CA PHE A 275 6.78 6.90 14.83
C PHE A 275 5.95 8.16 15.16
N VAL A 276 4.80 7.96 15.82
CA VAL A 276 3.92 9.01 16.35
C VAL A 276 3.81 8.81 17.86
N SER A 277 3.89 9.90 18.66
CA SER A 277 3.88 9.80 20.13
C SER A 277 2.63 9.06 20.64
N PRO A 278 2.76 8.13 21.60
CA PRO A 278 1.63 7.47 22.24
C PRO A 278 0.69 8.45 23.00
N GLU A 279 1.16 9.65 23.30
CA GLU A 279 0.34 10.70 23.91
C GLU A 279 -0.89 11.04 23.07
N HIS A 280 -0.75 11.03 21.74
CA HIS A 280 -1.86 11.24 20.82
C HIS A 280 -2.90 10.10 20.84
N PHE A 281 -2.58 8.99 21.46
CA PHE A 281 -3.42 7.80 21.59
C PHE A 281 -3.77 7.52 23.07
N GLY A 282 -3.82 8.56 23.92
CA GLY A 282 -4.14 8.43 25.34
C GLY A 282 -3.19 7.52 26.13
N GLY A 283 -1.92 7.42 25.68
CA GLY A 283 -0.91 6.53 26.25
C GLY A 283 -0.94 5.10 25.71
N ASP A 284 -1.84 4.77 24.76
CA ASP A 284 -1.85 3.46 24.12
C ASP A 284 -0.68 3.29 23.16
N HIS A 285 -0.08 2.10 23.12
CA HIS A 285 0.92 1.74 22.14
C HIS A 285 0.27 0.98 20.99
N ILE A 286 0.32 1.56 19.79
CA ILE A 286 -0.37 1.03 18.61
C ILE A 286 0.57 0.15 17.81
N LEU A 287 0.13 -1.08 17.55
CA LEU A 287 0.85 -2.10 16.81
C LEU A 287 -0.01 -2.62 15.66
N TYR A 288 0.57 -2.71 14.47
CA TYR A 288 -0.04 -3.42 13.34
C TYR A 288 0.68 -4.73 13.08
N CYS A 289 -0.09 -5.79 12.84
CA CYS A 289 0.37 -7.05 12.27
C CYS A 289 -0.33 -7.27 10.94
N GLY A 290 0.40 -7.32 9.84
CA GLY A 290 -0.22 -7.35 8.52
C GLY A 290 0.45 -8.28 7.52
N ASP A 291 -0.35 -8.74 6.55
CA ASP A 291 0.11 -9.56 5.42
C ASP A 291 -0.63 -9.19 4.12
N TYR A 292 0.04 -9.46 2.98
CA TYR A 292 -0.56 -9.49 1.65
C TYR A 292 -0.84 -10.93 1.27
N LEU A 293 -2.09 -11.22 0.92
CA LEU A 293 -2.59 -12.58 0.73
C LEU A 293 -3.49 -12.65 -0.50
N GLU A 294 -3.58 -13.79 -1.13
CA GLU A 294 -4.64 -14.07 -2.10
C GLU A 294 -6.00 -14.02 -1.41
N THR A 295 -7.03 -13.61 -2.13
CA THR A 295 -8.35 -13.33 -1.53
C THR A 295 -9.12 -14.58 -1.08
N ASP A 296 -8.67 -15.77 -1.50
CA ASP A 296 -9.16 -17.08 -1.07
C ASP A 296 -8.43 -17.62 0.17
N HIS A 297 -7.40 -16.92 0.68
CA HIS A 297 -6.67 -17.31 1.88
C HIS A 297 -7.60 -17.33 3.10
N GLU A 298 -7.43 -18.33 3.99
CA GLU A 298 -8.28 -18.52 5.19
C GLU A 298 -8.43 -17.27 6.07
N TYR A 299 -7.42 -16.37 6.11
CA TYR A 299 -7.47 -15.15 6.92
C TYR A 299 -8.58 -14.18 6.49
N PHE A 300 -9.14 -14.33 5.29
CA PHE A 300 -10.29 -13.54 4.86
C PHE A 300 -11.61 -14.02 5.48
N SER A 301 -11.67 -15.28 5.96
CA SER A 301 -12.87 -15.88 6.55
C SER A 301 -12.81 -16.05 8.07
N LEU A 302 -11.61 -16.16 8.66
CA LEU A 302 -11.43 -16.33 10.10
C LEU A 302 -11.96 -15.12 10.89
N SER A 303 -12.54 -15.37 12.06
CA SER A 303 -12.94 -14.32 13.00
C SER A 303 -11.73 -13.54 13.54
N GLN A 304 -11.98 -12.37 14.12
CA GLN A 304 -10.94 -11.58 14.78
C GLN A 304 -10.26 -12.37 15.91
N ASP A 305 -11.05 -13.09 16.71
CA ASP A 305 -10.52 -13.87 17.86
C ASP A 305 -9.64 -15.03 17.40
N GLU A 306 -10.00 -15.71 16.32
CA GLU A 306 -9.18 -16.78 15.76
C GLU A 306 -7.84 -16.25 15.23
N LEU A 307 -7.85 -15.12 14.55
CA LEU A 307 -6.61 -14.49 14.10
C LEU A 307 -5.79 -13.94 15.27
N LEU A 308 -6.42 -13.37 16.27
CA LEU A 308 -5.74 -12.88 17.47
C LEU A 308 -4.99 -14.01 18.17
N LYS A 309 -5.63 -15.17 18.34
CA LYS A 309 -4.99 -16.38 18.92
C LYS A 309 -3.76 -16.84 18.12
N ARG A 310 -3.75 -16.62 16.80
CA ARG A 310 -2.60 -16.96 15.94
C ARG A 310 -1.49 -15.91 15.98
N PHE A 311 -1.86 -14.62 16.10
CA PHE A 311 -0.94 -13.50 15.96
C PHE A 311 -0.21 -13.15 17.26
N LEU A 312 -0.83 -13.36 18.44
CA LEU A 312 -0.21 -12.98 19.71
C LEU A 312 1.01 -13.80 20.10
N PRO A 313 1.00 -15.15 20.06
CA PRO A 313 2.14 -15.94 20.53
C PRO A 313 3.46 -15.62 19.82
N PRO A 314 3.51 -15.40 18.49
CA PRO A 314 4.75 -15.02 17.79
C PRO A 314 5.34 -13.66 18.19
N LEU A 315 4.56 -12.76 18.83
CA LEU A 315 5.08 -11.49 19.33
C LEU A 315 6.13 -11.69 20.45
N GLN A 316 6.05 -12.80 21.19
CA GLN A 316 7.10 -13.19 22.15
C GLN A 316 8.47 -13.45 21.51
N ARG A 317 8.51 -13.76 20.22
CA ARG A 317 9.79 -13.90 19.48
C ARG A 317 10.40 -12.53 19.16
N ILE A 318 9.60 -11.45 19.23
CA ILE A 318 10.06 -10.07 19.09
C ILE A 318 10.45 -9.50 20.45
N ASN A 319 9.59 -9.68 21.45
CA ASN A 319 9.85 -9.33 22.83
C ASN A 319 9.52 -10.53 23.75
N PRO A 320 10.52 -11.20 24.35
CA PRO A 320 10.29 -12.34 25.24
C PRO A 320 9.40 -12.03 26.46
N HIS A 321 9.29 -10.77 26.85
CA HIS A 321 8.44 -10.33 27.96
C HIS A 321 6.99 -10.04 27.54
N PHE A 322 6.68 -10.12 26.23
CA PHE A 322 5.33 -9.89 25.75
C PHE A 322 4.35 -10.91 26.34
N GLU A 323 3.26 -10.42 26.88
CA GLU A 323 2.15 -11.22 27.39
C GLU A 323 0.83 -10.81 26.72
N PRO A 324 -0.10 -11.76 26.45
CA PRO A 324 -1.42 -11.42 25.89
C PRO A 324 -2.18 -10.37 26.70
N GLY A 325 -1.94 -10.29 28.01
CA GLY A 325 -2.52 -9.29 28.90
C GLY A 325 -2.07 -7.84 28.65
N TRP A 326 -1.07 -7.62 27.76
CA TRP A 326 -0.72 -6.27 27.30
C TRP A 326 -1.76 -5.71 26.31
N VAL A 327 -2.49 -6.58 25.61
CA VAL A 327 -3.50 -6.16 24.64
C VAL A 327 -4.70 -5.54 25.36
N LYS A 328 -5.02 -4.30 25.02
CA LYS A 328 -6.22 -3.59 25.50
C LYS A 328 -7.38 -3.81 24.54
N ASN A 329 -7.14 -3.57 23.25
CA ASN A 329 -8.11 -3.72 22.17
C ASN A 329 -7.45 -4.27 20.91
N ALA A 330 -8.26 -4.86 20.03
CA ALA A 330 -7.85 -5.36 18.72
C ALA A 330 -8.91 -5.01 17.67
N TRP A 331 -8.46 -4.69 16.45
CA TRP A 331 -9.31 -4.42 15.29
C TRP A 331 -8.77 -5.14 14.08
N LEU A 332 -9.66 -5.79 13.33
CA LEU A 332 -9.31 -6.55 12.15
C LEU A 332 -9.84 -5.86 10.88
N HIS A 333 -8.95 -5.58 9.95
CA HIS A 333 -9.27 -4.95 8.67
C HIS A 333 -8.83 -5.84 7.52
N ARG A 334 -9.71 -5.97 6.52
CA ARG A 334 -9.50 -6.76 5.30
C ARG A 334 -9.83 -5.94 4.07
N THR A 335 -9.09 -6.15 3.00
CA THR A 335 -9.43 -5.65 1.67
C THR A 335 -8.97 -6.62 0.61
N ALA A 336 -9.83 -6.90 -0.35
CA ALA A 336 -9.51 -7.78 -1.49
C ALA A 336 -8.63 -7.08 -2.55
N TYR A 337 -8.53 -5.75 -2.51
CA TYR A 337 -7.79 -4.95 -3.48
C TYR A 337 -6.79 -4.06 -2.76
N ALA A 338 -5.55 -4.53 -2.62
CA ALA A 338 -4.51 -3.86 -1.85
C ALA A 338 -3.20 -3.64 -2.61
N GLN A 339 -2.74 -4.63 -3.38
CA GLN A 339 -1.47 -4.57 -4.11
C GLN A 339 -1.66 -5.11 -5.53
N PRO A 340 -1.73 -4.24 -6.56
CA PRO A 340 -1.68 -4.67 -7.95
C PRO A 340 -0.44 -5.51 -8.24
N VAL A 341 -0.59 -6.52 -9.10
CA VAL A 341 0.49 -7.42 -9.52
C VAL A 341 0.95 -7.03 -10.92
N PRO A 342 2.04 -6.26 -11.08
CA PRO A 342 2.52 -5.84 -12.38
C PRO A 342 3.33 -6.97 -13.05
N LEU A 343 2.72 -7.68 -13.97
CA LEU A 343 3.36 -8.73 -14.76
C LEU A 343 4.30 -8.14 -15.81
N VAL A 344 5.08 -8.99 -16.48
CA VAL A 344 5.98 -8.57 -17.59
C VAL A 344 5.18 -7.80 -18.65
N ASN A 345 5.74 -6.71 -19.17
CA ASN A 345 5.11 -5.80 -20.13
C ASN A 345 3.76 -5.22 -19.66
N HIS A 346 3.62 -4.96 -18.37
CA HIS A 346 2.39 -4.48 -17.75
C HIS A 346 1.83 -3.20 -18.37
N SER A 347 2.69 -2.30 -18.86
CA SER A 347 2.28 -1.05 -19.52
C SER A 347 1.32 -1.25 -20.69
N ARG A 348 1.36 -2.42 -21.34
CA ARG A 348 0.47 -2.78 -22.47
C ARG A 348 -0.93 -3.20 -22.04
N ASN A 349 -1.08 -3.58 -20.77
CA ASN A 349 -2.33 -4.13 -20.22
C ASN A 349 -3.09 -3.11 -19.35
N ILE A 350 -2.50 -1.94 -19.12
CA ILE A 350 -3.13 -0.89 -18.30
C ILE A 350 -4.22 -0.21 -19.14
N PRO A 351 -5.49 -0.19 -18.68
CA PRO A 351 -6.55 0.51 -19.38
C PRO A 351 -6.29 2.02 -19.38
N ALA A 352 -6.72 2.70 -20.44
CA ALA A 352 -6.74 4.16 -20.48
C ALA A 352 -7.70 4.71 -19.40
N ILE A 353 -7.50 5.97 -18.99
CA ILE A 353 -8.42 6.64 -18.07
C ILE A 353 -9.78 6.82 -18.74
N GLN A 354 -9.82 7.23 -20.01
CA GLN A 354 -11.04 7.28 -20.81
C GLN A 354 -11.43 5.85 -21.22
N THR A 355 -12.64 5.43 -20.87
CA THR A 355 -13.15 4.11 -21.26
C THR A 355 -13.72 4.14 -22.67
N PRO A 356 -14.03 2.98 -23.29
CA PRO A 356 -14.73 2.93 -24.57
C PRO A 356 -16.17 3.50 -24.55
N VAL A 357 -16.76 3.69 -23.37
CA VAL A 357 -18.10 4.30 -23.22
C VAL A 357 -17.92 5.81 -23.07
N PRO A 358 -18.49 6.63 -23.98
CA PRO A 358 -18.40 8.08 -23.88
C PRO A 358 -18.89 8.63 -22.55
N GLY A 359 -18.15 9.58 -21.96
CA GLY A 359 -18.46 10.16 -20.66
C GLY A 359 -18.08 9.30 -19.46
N LEU A 360 -17.68 8.03 -19.64
CA LEU A 360 -17.24 7.15 -18.55
C LEU A 360 -15.70 7.12 -18.48
N TYR A 361 -15.16 7.44 -17.31
CA TYR A 361 -13.74 7.45 -17.03
C TYR A 361 -13.41 6.47 -15.89
N PHE A 362 -12.18 5.97 -15.89
CA PHE A 362 -11.69 5.04 -14.87
C PHE A 362 -10.28 5.43 -14.42
N ALA A 363 -10.11 5.64 -13.12
CA ALA A 363 -8.81 5.92 -12.52
C ALA A 363 -8.65 5.12 -11.22
N SER A 364 -7.70 4.20 -11.19
CA SER A 364 -7.46 3.33 -10.04
C SER A 364 -5.97 3.09 -9.82
N MET A 365 -5.64 2.49 -8.67
CA MET A 365 -4.23 2.15 -8.38
C MET A 365 -3.64 1.10 -9.32
N SER A 366 -4.45 0.32 -10.06
CA SER A 366 -3.95 -0.59 -11.09
C SER A 366 -3.37 0.12 -12.32
N GLN A 367 -3.69 1.42 -12.50
CA GLN A 367 -3.16 2.25 -13.58
C GLN A 367 -1.92 3.06 -13.14
N VAL A 368 -1.54 2.98 -11.86
CA VAL A 368 -0.31 3.59 -11.35
C VAL A 368 0.88 2.71 -11.78
N TYR A 369 1.60 3.17 -12.80
CA TYR A 369 2.73 2.43 -13.36
C TYR A 369 3.69 3.38 -14.09
N PRO A 370 5.00 3.21 -14.02
CA PRO A 370 5.74 2.11 -13.39
C PRO A 370 5.91 2.22 -11.87
N TRP A 371 5.34 3.27 -11.29
CA TRP A 371 5.46 3.52 -9.86
C TRP A 371 4.65 2.53 -9.03
N ASP A 372 4.96 2.43 -7.74
CA ASP A 372 4.13 1.66 -6.81
C ASP A 372 2.95 2.53 -6.34
N ARG A 373 1.87 1.89 -5.92
CA ARG A 373 0.65 2.55 -5.44
C ARG A 373 0.92 3.47 -4.24
N GLY A 374 0.06 4.46 -4.05
CA GLY A 374 0.10 5.37 -2.91
C GLY A 374 -0.73 6.62 -3.15
N THR A 375 -1.02 7.38 -2.10
CA THR A 375 -1.79 8.63 -2.18
C THR A 375 -1.12 9.66 -3.09
N ASN A 376 0.21 9.66 -3.18
CA ASN A 376 0.95 10.50 -4.13
C ASN A 376 0.48 10.30 -5.57
N PHE A 377 0.36 9.04 -5.98
CA PHE A 377 -0.06 8.73 -7.35
C PHE A 377 -1.58 8.75 -7.52
N ALA A 378 -2.35 8.64 -6.43
CA ALA A 378 -3.79 8.92 -6.46
C ALA A 378 -4.06 10.40 -6.82
N VAL A 379 -3.27 11.33 -6.29
CA VAL A 379 -3.33 12.76 -6.67
C VAL A 379 -2.92 12.94 -8.14
N GLU A 380 -1.84 12.31 -8.57
CA GLU A 380 -1.36 12.40 -9.97
C GLU A 380 -2.42 11.91 -10.95
N ILE A 381 -2.94 10.70 -10.76
CA ILE A 381 -3.93 10.12 -11.68
C ILE A 381 -5.27 10.86 -11.62
N GLY A 382 -5.65 11.39 -10.44
CA GLY A 382 -6.84 12.23 -10.28
C GLY A 382 -6.74 13.51 -11.09
N ARG A 383 -5.58 14.18 -11.08
CA ARG A 383 -5.33 15.39 -11.92
C ARG A 383 -5.37 15.06 -13.41
N ARG A 384 -4.80 13.93 -13.81
CA ARG A 384 -4.88 13.48 -15.22
C ARG A 384 -6.31 13.19 -15.64
N ALA A 385 -7.09 12.53 -14.77
CA ALA A 385 -8.50 12.27 -15.05
C ALA A 385 -9.29 13.58 -15.19
N ALA A 386 -9.11 14.51 -14.26
CA ALA A 386 -9.77 15.84 -14.33
C ALA A 386 -9.44 16.59 -15.62
N GLY A 387 -8.17 16.58 -16.06
CA GLY A 387 -7.76 17.20 -17.32
C GLY A 387 -8.33 16.54 -18.58
N LEU A 388 -8.81 15.29 -18.50
CA LEU A 388 -9.48 14.59 -19.60
C LEU A 388 -11.01 14.83 -19.60
N MET A 389 -11.53 15.25 -18.47
CA MET A 389 -12.97 15.53 -18.30
C MET A 389 -13.36 16.98 -18.62
N GLY A 390 -12.39 17.86 -18.80
CA GLY A 390 -12.57 19.27 -19.18
C GLY A 390 -12.21 20.19 -18.05
#